data_f8ac2469c030e2b760da21c468f90f99
#
_entry.id   f8ac2469c030e2b760da21c468f90f99
#
_cell.length_a   1.000
_cell.length_b   1.000
_cell.length_c   1.000
_cell.angle_alpha   90.00
_cell.angle_beta   90.00
_cell.angle_gamma   90.00
#
_symmetry.space_group_name_H-M   'P 1'
#
loop_
_entity.id
_entity.type
_entity.pdbx_description
1 polymer ?
#
loop_
_entity_poly.entity_id
_entity_poly.type
_entity_poly.pdbx_seq_one_letter_code
_entity_poly.pdbx_strand_id
1 'polypeptide(L)'
;MVKFEESVKNKEISGVLGQDYVKKQLKSAILMRRHVVLVGPPGIGKTTLVRSLVNLLPEVDVSGEMVKPPFVRVQGSPDLTSEDLIGDIDPSKAIKYGPMSPSAFTPGKIFKADKGILFFDEINRCSEKLQNTLLQVLEEKKATIGSYEIDFDANFILIGTMNPEESSTEPLSDVFLDRFDMIYMKPPESLAIEKEIILSKNINLVKFPDKLLSNTIGFIRKLRNSSDLEKHPSVRATIGIYERAQSNAYLDSKDVVDVKHVQDAIISVLSHRIRLKPSLKYVKTTTEFLREEFNQGFNDDLADNGDSP
;
A
#
# COMPACT_ATOMS: atom_id res chain seq x y z
N MET A 1 12.50 -9.85 -29.29
CA MET A 1 11.67 -8.93 -28.46
C MET A 1 10.51 -9.75 -27.92
N VAL A 2 10.42 -9.94 -26.59
CA VAL A 2 9.30 -10.68 -25.98
C VAL A 2 8.06 -9.80 -26.15
N LYS A 3 6.97 -10.37 -26.68
CA LYS A 3 5.71 -9.65 -26.80
C LYS A 3 5.20 -9.23 -25.42
N PHE A 4 4.54 -8.07 -25.34
CA PHE A 4 3.99 -7.55 -24.10
C PHE A 4 3.12 -8.59 -23.36
N GLU A 5 2.26 -9.26 -24.11
CA GLU A 5 1.34 -10.29 -23.61
C GLU A 5 2.09 -11.48 -23.00
N GLU A 6 3.15 -11.93 -23.66
CA GLU A 6 3.99 -13.03 -23.18
C GLU A 6 4.76 -12.65 -21.91
N SER A 7 5.28 -11.42 -21.84
CA SER A 7 5.95 -10.91 -20.64
C SER A 7 5.03 -10.90 -19.43
N VAL A 8 3.81 -10.34 -19.57
CA VAL A 8 2.83 -10.26 -18.48
C VAL A 8 2.32 -11.66 -18.10
N LYS A 9 2.11 -12.55 -19.07
CA LYS A 9 1.62 -13.91 -18.82
C LYS A 9 2.62 -14.76 -18.03
N ASN A 10 3.87 -14.75 -18.43
CA ASN A 10 4.87 -15.72 -17.96
C ASN A 10 5.59 -15.28 -16.69
N LYS A 11 5.67 -13.99 -16.42
CA LYS A 11 6.32 -13.48 -15.20
C LYS A 11 5.38 -13.55 -14.02
N GLU A 12 5.89 -13.86 -12.84
CA GLU A 12 5.13 -13.85 -11.60
C GLU A 12 5.26 -12.52 -10.87
N ILE A 13 4.20 -12.17 -10.11
CA ILE A 13 4.21 -11.04 -9.20
C ILE A 13 4.86 -11.50 -7.90
N SER A 14 6.12 -11.15 -7.70
CA SER A 14 6.91 -11.47 -6.51
C SER A 14 6.71 -10.44 -5.38
N GLY A 15 7.17 -10.79 -4.18
CA GLY A 15 7.25 -9.85 -3.05
C GLY A 15 5.97 -9.66 -2.23
N VAL A 16 4.85 -10.27 -2.63
CA VAL A 16 3.61 -10.32 -1.85
C VAL A 16 3.13 -11.75 -1.77
N LEU A 17 2.96 -12.24 -0.54
CA LEU A 17 2.49 -13.60 -0.27
C LEU A 17 0.95 -13.63 -0.28
N GLY A 18 0.40 -14.72 -0.79
CA GLY A 18 -1.03 -14.85 -1.01
C GLY A 18 -1.55 -13.87 -2.06
N GLN A 19 -2.80 -13.43 -1.92
CA GLN A 19 -3.47 -12.48 -2.83
C GLN A 19 -3.57 -12.97 -4.29
N ASP A 20 -3.70 -14.27 -4.50
CA ASP A 20 -3.62 -14.87 -5.86
C ASP A 20 -4.73 -14.35 -6.78
N TYR A 21 -5.93 -14.16 -6.22
CA TYR A 21 -7.02 -13.55 -6.97
C TYR A 21 -6.69 -12.12 -7.42
N VAL A 22 -6.18 -11.29 -6.51
CA VAL A 22 -5.77 -9.90 -6.79
C VAL A 22 -4.66 -9.86 -7.83
N LYS A 23 -3.64 -10.72 -7.70
CA LYS A 23 -2.55 -10.85 -8.68
C LYS A 23 -3.07 -11.21 -10.06
N LYS A 24 -4.03 -12.14 -10.14
CA LYS A 24 -4.67 -12.54 -11.41
C LYS A 24 -5.44 -11.37 -12.02
N GLN A 25 -6.24 -10.63 -11.23
CA GLN A 25 -6.99 -9.47 -11.71
C GLN A 25 -6.05 -8.37 -12.22
N LEU A 26 -4.96 -8.08 -11.50
CA LEU A 26 -3.96 -7.11 -11.91
C LEU A 26 -3.28 -7.51 -13.22
N LYS A 27 -2.88 -8.76 -13.39
CA LYS A 27 -2.34 -9.25 -14.66
C LYS A 27 -3.32 -9.05 -15.82
N SER A 28 -4.59 -9.37 -15.58
CA SER A 28 -5.65 -9.20 -16.58
C SER A 28 -5.83 -7.74 -16.99
N ALA A 29 -5.90 -6.84 -16.01
CA ALA A 29 -6.03 -5.42 -16.27
C ALA A 29 -4.81 -4.84 -17.02
N ILE A 30 -3.59 -5.21 -16.61
CA ILE A 30 -2.36 -4.79 -17.28
C ILE A 30 -2.31 -5.27 -18.72
N LEU A 31 -2.73 -6.52 -19.01
CA LEU A 31 -2.78 -7.06 -20.37
C LEU A 31 -3.64 -6.21 -21.30
N MET A 32 -4.73 -5.67 -20.79
CA MET A 32 -5.64 -4.77 -21.53
C MET A 32 -5.28 -3.28 -21.35
N ARG A 33 -4.16 -2.97 -20.73
CA ARG A 33 -3.70 -1.61 -20.41
C ARG A 33 -4.76 -0.77 -19.69
N ARG A 34 -5.58 -1.44 -18.84
CA ARG A 34 -6.58 -0.79 -18.02
C ARG A 34 -5.94 -0.08 -16.83
N HIS A 35 -6.50 1.05 -16.45
CA HIS A 35 -6.15 1.72 -15.20
C HIS A 35 -6.85 1.01 -14.03
N VAL A 36 -6.20 0.97 -12.87
CA VAL A 36 -6.68 0.20 -11.71
C VAL A 36 -6.61 1.02 -10.45
N VAL A 37 -7.61 0.88 -9.59
CA VAL A 37 -7.55 1.33 -8.19
C VAL A 37 -7.58 0.12 -7.26
N LEU A 38 -6.51 -0.06 -6.49
CA LEU A 38 -6.42 -1.04 -5.42
C LEU A 38 -7.06 -0.51 -4.15
N VAL A 39 -8.17 -1.11 -3.75
CA VAL A 39 -8.93 -0.72 -2.57
C VAL A 39 -8.63 -1.68 -1.42
N GLY A 40 -8.38 -1.15 -0.24
CA GLY A 40 -8.22 -1.98 0.95
C GLY A 40 -7.57 -1.25 2.11
N PRO A 41 -7.60 -1.84 3.31
CA PRO A 41 -7.08 -1.21 4.52
C PRO A 41 -5.58 -0.91 4.43
N PRO A 42 -5.06 0.00 5.26
CA PRO A 42 -3.64 0.32 5.26
C PRO A 42 -2.79 -0.88 5.72
N GLY A 43 -1.56 -0.99 5.20
CA GLY A 43 -0.58 -1.98 5.68
C GLY A 43 -0.77 -3.41 5.19
N ILE A 44 -1.62 -3.67 4.18
CA ILE A 44 -1.81 -5.00 3.56
C ILE A 44 -0.90 -5.28 2.37
N GLY A 45 0.04 -4.37 2.05
CA GLY A 45 1.02 -4.59 0.98
C GLY A 45 0.65 -4.01 -0.39
N LYS A 46 -0.34 -3.11 -0.51
CA LYS A 46 -0.73 -2.47 -1.78
C LYS A 46 0.48 -1.88 -2.53
N THR A 47 1.25 -1.02 -1.88
CA THR A 47 2.42 -0.36 -2.46
C THR A 47 3.50 -1.37 -2.90
N THR A 48 3.73 -2.42 -2.11
CA THR A 48 4.68 -3.50 -2.44
C THR A 48 4.22 -4.25 -3.69
N LEU A 49 2.92 -4.57 -3.76
CA LEU A 49 2.32 -5.26 -4.89
C LEU A 49 2.47 -4.44 -6.18
N VAL A 50 2.10 -3.15 -6.16
CA VAL A 50 2.21 -2.30 -7.35
C VAL A 50 3.65 -2.15 -7.82
N ARG A 51 4.60 -2.00 -6.90
CA ARG A 51 6.03 -1.91 -7.24
C ARG A 51 6.53 -3.16 -7.98
N SER A 52 6.03 -4.34 -7.62
CA SER A 52 6.43 -5.58 -8.29
C SER A 52 5.87 -5.73 -9.71
N LEU A 53 4.79 -5.01 -10.05
CA LEU A 53 4.16 -5.07 -11.37
C LEU A 53 5.05 -4.53 -12.51
N VAL A 54 5.98 -3.63 -12.22
CA VAL A 54 6.95 -3.15 -13.22
C VAL A 54 7.74 -4.30 -13.83
N ASN A 55 8.04 -5.32 -13.06
CA ASN A 55 8.79 -6.49 -13.53
C ASN A 55 7.99 -7.32 -14.55
N LEU A 56 6.67 -7.16 -14.64
CA LEU A 56 5.84 -7.83 -15.64
C LEU A 56 5.99 -7.20 -17.02
N LEU A 57 6.27 -5.91 -17.07
CA LEU A 57 6.38 -5.18 -18.33
C LEU A 57 7.67 -5.57 -19.07
N PRO A 58 7.66 -5.59 -20.42
CA PRO A 58 8.87 -5.73 -21.21
C PRO A 58 9.70 -4.46 -21.12
N GLU A 59 10.97 -4.58 -21.44
CA GLU A 59 11.84 -3.41 -21.66
C GLU A 59 11.31 -2.56 -22.80
N VAL A 60 11.52 -1.26 -22.70
CA VAL A 60 11.11 -0.25 -23.69
C VAL A 60 12.34 0.34 -24.36
N ASP A 61 12.23 0.63 -25.64
CA ASP A 61 13.27 1.33 -26.37
C ASP A 61 13.20 2.83 -26.06
N VAL A 62 14.29 3.37 -25.55
CA VAL A 62 14.48 4.80 -25.33
C VAL A 62 15.78 5.21 -26.03
N SER A 63 15.64 5.90 -27.14
CA SER A 63 16.77 6.40 -27.94
C SER A 63 17.75 5.31 -28.42
N GLY A 64 17.24 4.10 -28.71
CA GLY A 64 18.04 2.96 -29.17
C GLY A 64 18.58 2.06 -28.07
N GLU A 65 18.30 2.35 -26.81
CA GLU A 65 18.65 1.51 -25.67
C GLU A 65 17.41 0.86 -25.06
N MET A 66 17.48 -0.45 -24.80
CA MET A 66 16.43 -1.19 -24.10
C MET A 66 16.56 -0.97 -22.59
N VAL A 67 15.59 -0.27 -22.01
CA VAL A 67 15.57 0.06 -20.59
C VAL A 67 14.31 -0.50 -19.91
N LYS A 68 14.37 -0.69 -18.60
CA LYS A 68 13.19 -1.03 -17.83
C LYS A 68 12.14 0.08 -17.95
N PRO A 69 10.84 -0.28 -18.09
CA PRO A 69 9.79 0.71 -18.13
C PRO A 69 9.77 1.55 -16.85
N PRO A 70 9.50 2.85 -16.96
CA PRO A 70 9.51 3.73 -15.80
C PRO A 70 8.43 3.36 -14.78
N PHE A 71 8.79 3.53 -13.51
CA PHE A 71 7.88 3.46 -12.38
C PHE A 71 7.93 4.78 -11.63
N VAL A 72 6.90 5.57 -11.81
CA VAL A 72 6.83 6.89 -11.18
C VAL A 72 5.79 6.86 -10.07
N ARG A 73 6.20 7.19 -8.85
CA ARG A 73 5.30 7.27 -7.69
C ARG A 73 4.87 8.71 -7.44
N VAL A 74 3.57 8.87 -7.24
CA VAL A 74 2.92 10.07 -6.74
C VAL A 74 2.26 9.73 -5.42
N GLN A 75 2.39 10.59 -4.42
CA GLN A 75 1.64 10.51 -3.17
C GLN A 75 0.46 11.46 -3.25
N GLY A 76 -0.77 10.94 -3.10
CA GLY A 76 -1.97 11.76 -3.00
C GLY A 76 -1.91 12.67 -1.79
N SER A 77 -2.18 13.95 -2.01
CA SER A 77 -2.25 14.98 -0.98
C SER A 77 -3.21 16.09 -1.45
N PRO A 78 -3.92 16.78 -0.54
CA PRO A 78 -4.69 17.98 -0.90
C PRO A 78 -3.83 19.09 -1.50
N ASP A 79 -2.54 19.15 -1.13
CA ASP A 79 -1.59 20.18 -1.58
C ASP A 79 -0.96 19.85 -2.95
N LEU A 80 -1.22 18.65 -3.49
CA LEU A 80 -0.68 18.25 -4.79
C LEU A 80 -1.33 19.08 -5.88
N THR A 81 -0.50 19.65 -6.76
CA THR A 81 -0.95 20.56 -7.83
C THR A 81 -0.92 19.89 -9.20
N SER A 82 -1.57 20.51 -10.20
CA SER A 82 -1.47 20.07 -11.60
C SER A 82 -0.05 20.25 -12.15
N GLU A 83 0.65 21.26 -11.70
CA GLU A 83 2.03 21.55 -12.08
C GLU A 83 3.01 20.44 -11.62
N ASP A 84 2.77 19.86 -10.44
CA ASP A 84 3.54 18.69 -9.96
C ASP A 84 3.40 17.47 -10.87
N LEU A 85 2.21 17.29 -11.46
CA LEU A 85 1.91 16.18 -12.35
C LEU A 85 2.31 16.42 -13.79
N ILE A 86 1.91 17.56 -14.36
CA ILE A 86 2.16 17.90 -15.76
C ILE A 86 3.55 18.49 -15.92
N GLY A 87 3.96 19.36 -15.00
CA GLY A 87 5.21 20.12 -15.08
C GLY A 87 4.96 21.61 -15.18
N ASP A 88 6.04 22.35 -15.18
CA ASP A 88 6.00 23.81 -15.16
C ASP A 88 7.15 24.41 -15.99
N ILE A 89 7.07 25.71 -16.22
CA ILE A 89 8.10 26.49 -16.91
C ILE A 89 9.23 26.76 -15.92
N ASP A 90 10.44 26.32 -16.26
CA ASP A 90 11.65 26.65 -15.53
C ASP A 90 12.05 28.13 -15.79
N PRO A 91 12.00 29.01 -14.76
CA PRO A 91 12.30 30.42 -14.95
C PRO A 91 13.69 30.69 -15.53
N SER A 92 14.67 29.90 -15.18
CA SER A 92 16.04 30.06 -15.66
C SER A 92 16.15 29.72 -17.15
N LYS A 93 15.45 28.69 -17.59
CA LYS A 93 15.37 28.30 -19.00
C LYS A 93 14.49 29.26 -19.81
N ALA A 94 13.43 29.79 -19.20
CA ALA A 94 12.57 30.80 -19.83
C ALA A 94 13.32 32.08 -20.15
N ILE A 95 14.22 32.52 -19.28
CA ILE A 95 15.11 33.67 -19.54
C ILE A 95 16.05 33.37 -20.71
N LYS A 96 16.59 32.15 -20.79
CA LYS A 96 17.58 31.77 -21.80
C LYS A 96 16.97 31.48 -23.17
N TYR A 97 15.84 30.82 -23.23
CA TYR A 97 15.23 30.27 -24.44
C TYR A 97 13.93 30.97 -24.84
N GLY A 98 13.42 31.84 -23.98
CA GLY A 98 12.11 32.46 -24.10
C GLY A 98 11.03 31.64 -23.34
N PRO A 99 10.04 32.32 -22.72
CA PRO A 99 9.00 31.67 -21.93
C PRO A 99 8.07 30.75 -22.74
N MET A 100 7.98 30.97 -24.05
CA MET A 100 7.18 30.14 -24.97
C MET A 100 7.99 29.03 -25.64
N SER A 101 9.25 28.85 -25.28
CA SER A 101 10.08 27.78 -25.84
C SER A 101 9.78 26.45 -25.18
N PRO A 102 9.57 25.35 -25.93
CA PRO A 102 9.47 24.00 -25.34
C PRO A 102 10.68 23.61 -24.45
N SER A 103 11.85 24.21 -24.74
CA SER A 103 13.08 24.02 -23.96
C SER A 103 12.99 24.64 -22.56
N ALA A 104 12.08 25.59 -22.33
CA ALA A 104 11.83 26.16 -21.00
C ALA A 104 10.95 25.28 -20.12
N PHE A 105 10.25 24.28 -20.69
CA PHE A 105 9.39 23.39 -19.96
C PHE A 105 10.19 22.30 -19.22
N THR A 106 9.79 22.02 -17.98
CA THR A 106 10.29 20.90 -17.19
C THR A 106 9.16 19.89 -17.00
N PRO A 107 9.25 18.68 -17.62
CA PRO A 107 8.19 17.68 -17.58
C PRO A 107 7.93 17.18 -16.16
N GLY A 108 6.66 17.11 -15.79
CA GLY A 108 6.19 16.55 -14.53
C GLY A 108 6.19 15.02 -14.50
N LYS A 109 5.52 14.48 -13.49
CA LYS A 109 5.54 13.03 -13.20
C LYS A 109 4.79 12.20 -14.25
N ILE A 110 3.77 12.74 -14.87
CA ILE A 110 2.98 12.07 -15.91
C ILE A 110 3.89 11.70 -17.11
N PHE A 111 4.67 12.65 -17.61
CA PHE A 111 5.56 12.41 -18.74
C PHE A 111 6.72 11.47 -18.39
N LYS A 112 7.20 11.54 -17.15
CA LYS A 112 8.22 10.60 -16.65
C LYS A 112 7.71 9.16 -16.56
N ALA A 113 6.39 8.95 -16.52
CA ALA A 113 5.76 7.64 -16.47
C ALA A 113 5.44 7.08 -17.88
N ASP A 114 5.71 7.83 -18.96
CA ASP A 114 5.39 7.38 -20.32
C ASP A 114 5.93 5.98 -20.61
N LYS A 115 5.12 5.14 -21.25
CA LYS A 115 5.38 3.71 -21.52
C LYS A 115 5.56 2.82 -20.29
N GLY A 116 5.29 3.33 -19.08
CA GLY A 116 5.47 2.63 -17.81
C GLY A 116 4.23 2.62 -16.93
N ILE A 117 4.47 2.70 -15.61
CA ILE A 117 3.45 2.74 -14.58
C ILE A 117 3.52 4.06 -13.83
N LEU A 118 2.40 4.78 -13.80
CA LEU A 118 2.16 5.87 -12.86
C LEU A 118 1.46 5.28 -11.62
N PHE A 119 2.21 5.17 -10.53
CA PHE A 119 1.67 4.69 -9.26
C PHE A 119 1.20 5.86 -8.41
N PHE A 120 -0.10 5.94 -8.16
CA PHE A 120 -0.73 7.00 -7.38
C PHE A 120 -1.15 6.46 -6.01
N ASP A 121 -0.34 6.70 -4.98
CA ASP A 121 -0.64 6.23 -3.62
C ASP A 121 -1.64 7.18 -2.94
N GLU A 122 -2.71 6.64 -2.36
CA GLU A 122 -3.81 7.39 -1.73
C GLU A 122 -4.48 8.42 -2.67
N ILE A 123 -4.89 7.94 -3.85
CA ILE A 123 -5.48 8.77 -4.92
C ILE A 123 -6.73 9.56 -4.47
N ASN A 124 -7.46 9.02 -3.49
CA ASN A 124 -8.65 9.66 -2.89
C ASN A 124 -8.33 10.88 -2.00
N ARG A 125 -7.06 11.23 -1.83
CA ARG A 125 -6.66 12.49 -1.16
C ARG A 125 -6.46 13.66 -2.11
N CYS A 126 -6.65 13.44 -3.40
CA CYS A 126 -6.47 14.48 -4.40
C CYS A 126 -7.69 15.35 -4.56
N SER A 127 -7.48 16.65 -4.76
CA SER A 127 -8.54 17.58 -5.06
C SER A 127 -9.28 17.23 -6.36
N GLU A 128 -10.55 17.62 -6.47
CA GLU A 128 -11.36 17.43 -7.68
C GLU A 128 -10.68 18.04 -8.93
N LYS A 129 -10.03 19.21 -8.77
CA LYS A 129 -9.28 19.84 -9.85
C LYS A 129 -8.21 18.90 -10.42
N LEU A 130 -7.51 18.18 -9.53
CA LEU A 130 -6.46 17.26 -9.94
C LEU A 130 -7.03 15.99 -10.58
N GLN A 131 -8.18 15.49 -10.09
CA GLN A 131 -8.91 14.40 -10.73
C GLN A 131 -9.28 14.75 -12.17
N ASN A 132 -9.80 15.96 -12.42
CA ASN A 132 -10.15 16.44 -13.75
C ASN A 132 -8.94 16.56 -14.68
N THR A 133 -7.80 17.02 -14.15
CA THR A 133 -6.53 17.05 -14.92
C THR A 133 -6.11 15.63 -15.34
N LEU A 134 -6.20 14.66 -14.43
CA LEU A 134 -5.88 13.27 -14.75
C LEU A 134 -6.85 12.67 -15.76
N LEU A 135 -8.15 12.96 -15.65
CA LEU A 135 -9.16 12.47 -16.60
C LEU A 135 -8.79 12.79 -18.06
N GLN A 136 -8.45 14.05 -18.32
CA GLN A 136 -8.05 14.46 -19.67
C GLN A 136 -6.85 13.62 -20.18
N VAL A 137 -5.82 13.47 -19.36
CA VAL A 137 -4.62 12.71 -19.76
C VAL A 137 -4.93 11.23 -19.98
N LEU A 138 -5.80 10.64 -19.15
CA LEU A 138 -6.17 9.21 -19.27
C LEU A 138 -6.99 8.92 -20.53
N GLU A 139 -7.80 9.88 -21.00
CA GLU A 139 -8.61 9.75 -22.22
C GLU A 139 -7.78 10.00 -23.46
N GLU A 140 -7.06 11.12 -23.51
CA GLU A 140 -6.36 11.59 -24.70
C GLU A 140 -4.97 10.96 -24.86
N LYS A 141 -4.41 10.37 -23.78
CA LYS A 141 -3.02 9.89 -23.68
C LYS A 141 -1.99 10.97 -24.03
N LYS A 142 -2.40 12.20 -23.82
CA LYS A 142 -1.64 13.42 -24.05
C LYS A 142 -1.95 14.42 -22.97
N ALA A 143 -1.04 15.33 -22.73
CA ALA A 143 -1.30 16.50 -21.91
C ALA A 143 -0.88 17.75 -22.63
N THR A 144 -1.77 18.74 -22.64
CA THR A 144 -1.52 20.07 -23.18
C THR A 144 -0.99 20.96 -22.07
N ILE A 145 0.12 21.63 -22.30
CA ILE A 145 0.78 22.45 -21.30
C ILE A 145 0.33 23.89 -21.44
N GLY A 146 -0.58 24.31 -20.56
CA GLY A 146 -0.95 25.72 -20.36
C GLY A 146 -1.10 26.54 -21.64
N SER A 147 -0.23 27.52 -21.82
CA SER A 147 -0.20 28.42 -23.02
C SER A 147 0.47 27.80 -24.23
N TYR A 148 1.04 26.61 -24.14
CA TYR A 148 1.62 25.91 -25.28
C TYR A 148 0.54 25.02 -25.91
N GLU A 149 0.25 25.22 -27.17
CA GLU A 149 -0.55 24.31 -27.99
C GLU A 149 0.26 23.07 -28.40
N ILE A 150 1.07 22.54 -27.48
CA ILE A 150 1.94 21.40 -27.74
C ILE A 150 1.45 20.25 -26.89
N ASP A 151 1.03 19.19 -27.56
CA ASP A 151 0.67 17.93 -26.92
C ASP A 151 1.91 17.07 -26.69
N PHE A 152 2.08 16.61 -25.46
CA PHE A 152 3.10 15.63 -25.10
C PHE A 152 2.45 14.27 -24.88
N ASP A 153 3.04 13.22 -25.44
CA ASP A 153 2.57 11.86 -25.24
C ASP A 153 2.72 11.44 -23.76
N ALA A 154 1.68 10.81 -23.23
CA ALA A 154 1.62 10.35 -21.84
C ALA A 154 0.89 8.99 -21.76
N ASN A 155 1.47 7.98 -22.41
CA ASN A 155 0.88 6.64 -22.50
C ASN A 155 1.42 5.74 -21.38
N PHE A 156 0.75 5.73 -20.24
CA PHE A 156 1.11 4.94 -19.07
C PHE A 156 -0.09 4.13 -18.55
N ILE A 157 0.18 3.15 -17.67
CA ILE A 157 -0.86 2.50 -16.88
C ILE A 157 -0.89 3.18 -15.52
N LEU A 158 -2.03 3.79 -15.17
CA LEU A 158 -2.22 4.35 -13.84
C LEU A 158 -2.70 3.26 -12.89
N ILE A 159 -2.00 3.11 -11.76
CA ILE A 159 -2.43 2.23 -10.67
C ILE A 159 -2.54 3.07 -9.42
N GLY A 160 -3.79 3.31 -8.99
CA GLY A 160 -4.08 4.03 -7.76
C GLY A 160 -4.21 3.10 -6.55
N THR A 161 -4.01 3.63 -5.35
CA THR A 161 -4.43 2.97 -4.10
C THR A 161 -5.44 3.83 -3.38
N MET A 162 -6.38 3.18 -2.70
CA MET A 162 -7.38 3.83 -1.89
C MET A 162 -7.60 3.08 -0.58
N ASN A 163 -7.79 3.83 0.50
CA ASN A 163 -8.26 3.29 1.77
C ASN A 163 -9.73 3.71 1.97
N PRO A 164 -10.69 2.78 1.95
CA PRO A 164 -12.11 3.12 2.08
C PRO A 164 -12.50 3.61 3.48
N GLU A 165 -11.69 3.32 4.51
CA GLU A 165 -11.95 3.70 5.90
C GLU A 165 -11.45 5.11 6.24
N GLU A 166 -10.87 5.83 5.30
CA GLU A 166 -10.29 7.14 5.54
C GLU A 166 -11.35 8.24 5.36
N SER A 167 -11.79 8.80 6.48
CA SER A 167 -12.87 9.80 6.54
C SER A 167 -12.48 11.21 6.12
N SER A 168 -11.18 11.48 5.92
CA SER A 168 -10.63 12.82 5.61
C SER A 168 -10.34 13.03 4.12
N THR A 169 -11.01 12.28 3.25
CA THR A 169 -10.76 12.31 1.81
C THR A 169 -11.97 12.85 1.06
N GLU A 170 -11.72 13.58 -0.03
CA GLU A 170 -12.76 13.91 -0.98
C GLU A 170 -13.18 12.64 -1.74
N PRO A 171 -14.47 12.42 -1.96
CA PRO A 171 -14.91 11.28 -2.77
C PRO A 171 -14.37 11.42 -4.19
N LEU A 172 -13.91 10.31 -4.75
CA LEU A 172 -13.59 10.27 -6.18
C LEU A 172 -14.90 10.41 -6.96
N SER A 173 -14.92 11.27 -7.98
CA SER A 173 -16.11 11.45 -8.81
C SER A 173 -16.44 10.17 -9.58
N ASP A 174 -17.72 9.90 -9.82
CA ASP A 174 -18.17 8.73 -10.59
C ASP A 174 -17.54 8.71 -11.99
N VAL A 175 -17.41 9.88 -12.62
CA VAL A 175 -16.76 10.04 -13.92
C VAL A 175 -15.29 9.60 -13.86
N PHE A 176 -14.60 9.90 -12.77
CA PHE A 176 -13.22 9.48 -12.57
C PHE A 176 -13.12 7.96 -12.33
N LEU A 177 -14.00 7.42 -11.48
CA LEU A 177 -14.03 5.99 -11.16
C LEU A 177 -14.35 5.12 -12.38
N ASP A 178 -15.16 5.59 -13.32
CA ASP A 178 -15.52 4.87 -14.55
C ASP A 178 -14.32 4.52 -15.46
N ARG A 179 -13.19 5.20 -15.28
CA ARG A 179 -11.92 4.92 -16.00
C ARG A 179 -11.09 3.81 -15.38
N PHE A 180 -11.50 3.30 -14.23
CA PHE A 180 -10.70 2.36 -13.45
C PHE A 180 -11.41 1.04 -13.22
N ASP A 181 -10.63 -0.02 -13.22
CA ASP A 181 -11.05 -1.30 -12.65
C ASP A 181 -10.76 -1.28 -11.15
N MET A 182 -11.78 -1.56 -10.32
CA MET A 182 -11.63 -1.58 -8.86
C MET A 182 -11.24 -2.99 -8.40
N ILE A 183 -10.08 -3.12 -7.76
CA ILE A 183 -9.60 -4.41 -7.25
C ILE A 183 -9.47 -4.32 -5.72
N TYR A 184 -10.21 -5.18 -5.03
CA TYR A 184 -10.29 -5.17 -3.57
C TYR A 184 -9.27 -6.13 -2.96
N MET A 185 -8.37 -5.59 -2.13
CA MET A 185 -7.42 -6.36 -1.34
C MET A 185 -7.96 -6.57 0.08
N LYS A 186 -7.86 -7.80 0.55
CA LYS A 186 -8.24 -8.19 1.92
C LYS A 186 -7.00 -8.49 2.75
N PRO A 187 -7.10 -8.49 4.09
CA PRO A 187 -6.05 -9.03 4.94
C PRO A 187 -5.70 -10.49 4.57
N PRO A 188 -4.53 -11.01 4.97
CA PRO A 188 -4.13 -12.38 4.67
C PRO A 188 -5.20 -13.40 5.07
N GLU A 189 -5.52 -14.34 4.19
CA GLU A 189 -6.62 -15.29 4.37
C GLU A 189 -6.38 -16.25 5.53
N SER A 190 -5.14 -16.68 5.74
CA SER A 190 -4.78 -17.63 6.79
C SER A 190 -3.72 -17.09 7.75
N LEU A 191 -3.69 -17.68 8.97
CA LEU A 191 -2.63 -17.44 9.94
C LEU A 191 -1.26 -17.83 9.38
N ALA A 192 -1.18 -18.92 8.62
CA ALA A 192 0.06 -19.40 8.01
C ALA A 192 0.67 -18.36 7.05
N ILE A 193 -0.13 -17.76 6.16
CA ILE A 193 0.32 -16.70 5.26
C ILE A 193 0.78 -15.47 6.04
N GLU A 194 0.03 -15.06 7.08
CA GLU A 194 0.42 -13.90 7.89
C GLU A 194 1.73 -14.15 8.66
N LYS A 195 1.94 -15.37 9.15
CA LYS A 195 3.18 -15.81 9.78
C LYS A 195 4.36 -15.76 8.80
N GLU A 196 4.18 -16.27 7.59
CA GLU A 196 5.20 -16.23 6.55
C GLU A 196 5.56 -14.78 6.16
N ILE A 197 4.57 -13.88 6.07
CA ILE A 197 4.80 -12.44 5.84
C ILE A 197 5.69 -11.85 6.95
N ILE A 198 5.42 -12.18 8.21
CA ILE A 198 6.19 -11.67 9.35
C ILE A 198 7.63 -12.18 9.29
N LEU A 199 7.80 -13.49 9.10
CA LEU A 199 9.12 -14.12 9.05
C LEU A 199 9.95 -13.65 7.84
N SER A 200 9.30 -13.28 6.73
CA SER A 200 9.97 -12.72 5.56
C SER A 200 10.67 -11.36 5.80
N LYS A 201 10.40 -10.69 6.94
CA LYS A 201 11.06 -9.44 7.31
C LYS A 201 12.49 -9.62 7.82
N ASN A 202 12.90 -10.87 8.08
CA ASN A 202 14.27 -11.24 8.48
C ASN A 202 14.82 -10.49 9.70
N ILE A 203 13.97 -10.08 10.63
CA ILE A 203 14.39 -9.48 11.89
C ILE A 203 14.45 -10.60 12.93
N ASN A 204 15.68 -11.02 13.27
CA ASN A 204 15.95 -12.12 14.18
C ASN A 204 16.96 -11.68 15.25
N LEU A 205 16.54 -10.80 16.16
CA LEU A 205 17.37 -10.36 17.29
C LEU A 205 17.50 -11.47 18.33
N VAL A 206 16.37 -12.13 18.64
CA VAL A 206 16.28 -13.23 19.58
C VAL A 206 15.26 -14.26 19.06
N LYS A 207 15.31 -15.47 19.59
CA LYS A 207 14.37 -16.53 19.21
C LYS A 207 12.94 -16.19 19.62
N PHE A 208 12.02 -16.19 18.67
CA PHE A 208 10.58 -16.09 18.95
C PHE A 208 9.98 -17.51 18.90
N PRO A 209 9.44 -18.05 20.01
CA PRO A 209 8.86 -19.38 20.03
C PRO A 209 7.67 -19.48 19.06
N ASP A 210 7.64 -20.56 18.31
CA ASP A 210 6.67 -20.75 17.21
C ASP A 210 5.21 -20.72 17.67
N LYS A 211 4.93 -21.36 18.82
CA LYS A 211 3.61 -21.39 19.45
C LYS A 211 3.20 -19.97 19.89
N LEU A 212 4.10 -19.23 20.56
CA LEU A 212 3.85 -17.87 21.01
C LEU A 212 3.61 -16.92 19.84
N LEU A 213 4.36 -17.08 18.75
CA LEU A 213 4.14 -16.30 17.52
C LEU A 213 2.76 -16.57 16.91
N SER A 214 2.38 -17.85 16.84
CA SER A 214 1.07 -18.25 16.31
C SER A 214 -0.08 -17.72 17.16
N ASN A 215 0.03 -17.78 18.49
CA ASN A 215 -0.96 -17.22 19.42
C ASN A 215 -1.03 -15.69 19.30
N THR A 216 0.11 -15.02 19.16
CA THR A 216 0.16 -13.56 18.95
C THR A 216 -0.56 -13.16 17.67
N ILE A 217 -0.32 -13.86 16.55
CA ILE A 217 -1.02 -13.62 15.29
C ILE A 217 -2.52 -13.89 15.45
N GLY A 218 -2.88 -15.00 16.11
CA GLY A 218 -4.27 -15.37 16.41
C GLY A 218 -5.01 -14.27 17.16
N PHE A 219 -4.39 -13.73 18.20
CA PHE A 219 -4.90 -12.59 18.96
C PHE A 219 -5.16 -11.35 18.08
N ILE A 220 -4.21 -10.97 17.24
CA ILE A 220 -4.39 -9.82 16.35
C ILE A 220 -5.51 -10.08 15.33
N ARG A 221 -5.63 -11.31 14.83
CA ARG A 221 -6.71 -11.71 13.91
C ARG A 221 -8.07 -11.68 14.60
N LYS A 222 -8.15 -12.10 15.89
CA LYS A 222 -9.36 -11.96 16.72
C LYS A 222 -9.77 -10.49 16.84
N LEU A 223 -8.84 -9.60 17.18
CA LEU A 223 -9.08 -8.16 17.24
C LEU A 223 -9.51 -7.58 15.88
N ARG A 224 -8.94 -8.06 14.77
CA ARG A 224 -9.31 -7.62 13.42
C ARG A 224 -10.74 -7.95 13.06
N ASN A 225 -11.31 -9.00 13.64
CA ASN A 225 -12.68 -9.44 13.42
C ASN A 225 -13.63 -9.02 14.57
N SER A 226 -13.13 -8.29 15.56
CA SER A 226 -13.93 -7.88 16.72
C SER A 226 -14.99 -6.86 16.33
N SER A 227 -16.21 -7.11 16.77
CA SER A 227 -17.34 -6.17 16.64
C SER A 227 -17.21 -4.94 17.53
N ASP A 228 -16.31 -4.93 18.49
CA ASP A 228 -16.11 -3.87 19.48
C ASP A 228 -15.23 -2.73 18.97
N LEU A 229 -14.59 -2.95 17.84
CA LEU A 229 -13.72 -1.97 17.21
C LEU A 229 -14.41 -1.25 16.05
N GLU A 230 -14.15 0.03 15.95
CA GLU A 230 -14.45 0.89 14.80
C GLU A 230 -13.28 0.90 13.82
N LYS A 231 -12.03 0.91 14.35
CA LYS A 231 -10.82 0.79 13.56
C LYS A 231 -10.05 -0.44 13.98
N HIS A 232 -9.74 -1.30 13.01
CA HIS A 232 -9.14 -2.61 13.20
C HIS A 232 -7.62 -2.60 12.97
N PRO A 233 -6.87 -3.51 13.65
CA PRO A 233 -5.43 -3.61 13.46
C PRO A 233 -5.07 -4.21 12.10
N SER A 234 -4.10 -3.63 11.43
CA SER A 234 -3.58 -4.12 10.15
C SER A 234 -2.44 -5.13 10.34
N VAL A 235 -2.00 -5.78 9.25
CA VAL A 235 -0.81 -6.65 9.22
C VAL A 235 0.46 -5.90 9.67
N ARG A 236 0.54 -4.59 9.40
CA ARG A 236 1.64 -3.74 9.91
C ARG A 236 1.70 -3.72 11.44
N ALA A 237 0.56 -3.85 12.12
CA ALA A 237 0.53 -3.96 13.57
C ALA A 237 1.11 -5.30 14.03
N THR A 238 0.78 -6.40 13.37
CA THR A 238 1.35 -7.73 13.69
C THR A 238 2.87 -7.74 13.52
N ILE A 239 3.38 -7.16 12.43
CA ILE A 239 4.82 -7.00 12.21
C ILE A 239 5.45 -6.16 13.33
N GLY A 240 4.84 -5.02 13.68
CA GLY A 240 5.38 -4.16 14.74
C GLY A 240 5.42 -4.83 16.12
N ILE A 241 4.46 -5.70 16.45
CA ILE A 241 4.49 -6.48 17.69
C ILE A 241 5.61 -7.51 17.67
N TYR A 242 5.78 -8.23 16.55
CA TYR A 242 6.87 -9.18 16.37
C TYR A 242 8.25 -8.53 16.56
N GLU A 243 8.46 -7.36 15.95
CA GLU A 243 9.69 -6.58 16.06
C GLU A 243 9.93 -6.08 17.49
N ARG A 244 8.90 -5.48 18.10
CA ARG A 244 8.98 -4.89 19.44
C ARG A 244 9.16 -5.94 20.54
N ALA A 245 8.50 -7.10 20.45
CA ALA A 245 8.65 -8.16 21.43
C ALA A 245 10.08 -8.72 21.42
N GLN A 246 10.71 -8.89 20.26
CA GLN A 246 12.12 -9.29 20.16
C GLN A 246 13.04 -8.23 20.74
N SER A 247 12.79 -6.95 20.44
CA SER A 247 13.58 -5.85 20.99
C SER A 247 13.48 -5.77 22.52
N ASN A 248 12.26 -5.96 23.07
CA ASN A 248 12.06 -6.00 24.54
C ASN A 248 12.85 -7.14 25.17
N ALA A 249 12.78 -8.36 24.62
CA ALA A 249 13.52 -9.50 25.12
C ALA A 249 15.05 -9.27 25.06
N TYR A 250 15.54 -8.71 23.97
CA TYR A 250 16.96 -8.38 23.81
C TYR A 250 17.46 -7.36 24.85
N LEU A 251 16.65 -6.30 25.10
CA LEU A 251 16.94 -5.30 26.13
C LEU A 251 16.93 -5.87 27.56
N ASP A 252 16.08 -6.87 27.79
CA ASP A 252 16.03 -7.61 29.05
C ASP A 252 17.12 -8.70 29.15
N SER A 253 18.07 -8.72 28.20
CA SER A 253 19.17 -9.71 28.11
C SER A 253 18.66 -11.16 28.05
N LYS A 254 17.55 -11.38 27.33
CA LYS A 254 16.94 -12.70 27.10
C LYS A 254 17.20 -13.15 25.66
N ASP A 255 17.50 -14.44 25.50
CA ASP A 255 17.70 -15.05 24.17
C ASP A 255 16.38 -15.53 23.54
N VAL A 256 15.26 -15.48 24.29
CA VAL A 256 13.96 -15.98 23.87
C VAL A 256 12.86 -15.01 24.30
N VAL A 257 11.94 -14.72 23.36
CA VAL A 257 10.75 -13.92 23.64
C VAL A 257 9.81 -14.69 24.54
N ASP A 258 9.29 -14.06 25.58
CA ASP A 258 8.23 -14.57 26.45
C ASP A 258 6.93 -13.76 26.31
N VAL A 259 5.88 -14.20 27.03
CA VAL A 259 4.54 -13.58 27.00
C VAL A 259 4.56 -12.13 27.44
N LYS A 260 5.39 -11.78 28.44
CA LYS A 260 5.52 -10.41 28.96
C LYS A 260 6.04 -9.44 27.88
N HIS A 261 7.07 -9.85 27.12
CA HIS A 261 7.62 -9.04 26.03
C HIS A 261 6.57 -8.76 24.95
N VAL A 262 5.71 -9.75 24.66
CA VAL A 262 4.57 -9.59 23.71
C VAL A 262 3.52 -8.63 24.29
N GLN A 263 3.16 -8.78 25.57
CA GLN A 263 2.18 -7.91 26.24
C GLN A 263 2.59 -6.45 26.22
N ASP A 264 3.85 -6.15 26.54
CA ASP A 264 4.39 -4.80 26.53
C ASP A 264 4.42 -4.22 25.09
N ALA A 265 4.72 -5.06 24.10
CA ALA A 265 4.69 -4.67 22.69
C ALA A 265 3.26 -4.36 22.21
N ILE A 266 2.26 -5.16 22.60
CA ILE A 266 0.85 -5.00 22.22
C ILE A 266 0.34 -3.61 22.60
N ILE A 267 0.55 -3.17 23.84
CA ILE A 267 0.07 -1.87 24.30
C ILE A 267 0.70 -0.74 23.49
N SER A 268 2.01 -0.74 23.34
CA SER A 268 2.73 0.32 22.63
C SER A 268 2.42 0.38 21.12
N VAL A 269 2.15 -0.78 20.51
CA VAL A 269 1.91 -0.89 19.06
C VAL A 269 0.45 -0.68 18.71
N LEU A 270 -0.51 -1.16 19.52
CA LEU A 270 -1.93 -1.17 19.16
C LEU A 270 -2.72 0.02 19.67
N SER A 271 -2.33 0.68 20.76
CA SER A 271 -3.15 1.71 21.42
C SER A 271 -3.61 2.84 20.48
N HIS A 272 -2.79 3.21 19.49
CA HIS A 272 -3.10 4.24 18.49
C HIS A 272 -3.58 3.67 17.14
N ARG A 273 -3.49 2.35 16.96
CA ARG A 273 -3.87 1.67 15.69
C ARG A 273 -5.27 1.10 15.71
N ILE A 274 -5.87 0.95 16.88
CA ILE A 274 -7.27 0.54 17.03
C ILE A 274 -8.11 1.70 17.56
N ARG A 275 -9.42 1.62 17.34
CA ARG A 275 -10.40 2.56 17.91
C ARG A 275 -11.59 1.75 18.41
N LEU A 276 -11.95 1.94 19.66
CA LEU A 276 -13.15 1.35 20.24
C LEU A 276 -14.42 2.02 19.68
N LYS A 277 -15.48 1.27 19.55
CA LYS A 277 -16.81 1.82 19.27
C LYS A 277 -17.23 2.82 20.36
N PRO A 278 -18.06 3.83 20.02
CA PRO A 278 -18.51 4.83 20.99
C PRO A 278 -19.08 4.23 22.28
N SER A 279 -19.87 3.14 22.17
CA SER A 279 -20.45 2.45 23.33
C SER A 279 -19.43 1.96 24.35
N LEU A 280 -18.26 1.51 23.89
CA LEU A 280 -17.19 1.01 24.78
C LEU A 280 -16.21 2.11 25.21
N LYS A 281 -16.00 3.11 24.36
CA LYS A 281 -15.10 4.23 24.66
C LYS A 281 -15.49 5.03 25.91
N TYR A 282 -16.77 5.06 26.27
CA TYR A 282 -17.26 5.69 27.51
C TYR A 282 -17.04 4.84 28.75
N VAL A 283 -16.79 3.55 28.59
CA VAL A 283 -16.68 2.58 29.71
C VAL A 283 -15.21 2.28 30.02
N LYS A 284 -14.37 2.17 29.01
CA LYS A 284 -12.95 1.81 29.18
C LYS A 284 -12.05 2.46 28.13
N THR A 285 -10.80 2.64 28.52
CA THR A 285 -9.74 3.10 27.60
C THR A 285 -9.28 1.99 26.66
N THR A 286 -8.67 2.38 25.55
CA THR A 286 -8.08 1.41 24.60
C THR A 286 -7.04 0.51 25.26
N THR A 287 -6.27 1.04 26.23
CA THR A 287 -5.24 0.30 26.94
C THR A 287 -5.85 -0.76 27.89
N GLU A 288 -6.91 -0.41 28.61
CA GLU A 288 -7.65 -1.35 29.46
C GLU A 288 -8.27 -2.47 28.63
N PHE A 289 -8.95 -2.11 27.53
CA PHE A 289 -9.49 -3.09 26.60
C PHE A 289 -8.43 -4.08 26.10
N LEU A 290 -7.27 -3.58 25.66
CA LEU A 290 -6.19 -4.44 25.17
C LEU A 290 -5.64 -5.38 26.24
N ARG A 291 -5.54 -4.92 27.50
CA ARG A 291 -5.09 -5.76 28.61
C ARG A 291 -6.09 -6.84 28.94
N GLU A 292 -7.37 -6.53 28.98
CA GLU A 292 -8.44 -7.48 29.23
C GLU A 292 -8.49 -8.55 28.14
N GLU A 293 -8.54 -8.14 26.87
CA GLU A 293 -8.56 -9.07 25.73
C GLU A 293 -7.31 -9.96 25.67
N PHE A 294 -6.15 -9.39 25.99
CA PHE A 294 -4.91 -10.16 26.03
C PHE A 294 -4.94 -11.22 27.15
N ASN A 295 -5.33 -10.82 28.37
CA ASN A 295 -5.40 -11.75 29.50
C ASN A 295 -6.41 -12.87 29.25
N GLN A 296 -7.55 -12.59 28.65
CA GLN A 296 -8.53 -13.60 28.27
C GLN A 296 -7.99 -14.55 27.19
N GLY A 297 -7.45 -14.01 26.09
CA GLY A 297 -7.00 -14.82 24.97
C GLY A 297 -5.77 -15.67 25.26
N PHE A 298 -4.85 -15.21 26.10
CA PHE A 298 -3.64 -15.98 26.45
C PHE A 298 -3.84 -16.92 27.66
N ASN A 299 -4.83 -16.67 28.52
CA ASN A 299 -5.15 -17.59 29.63
C ASN A 299 -5.95 -18.82 29.15
N ASP A 300 -6.83 -18.65 28.17
CA ASP A 300 -7.57 -19.78 27.58
C ASP A 300 -6.61 -20.76 26.88
N ASP A 301 -5.57 -20.28 26.23
CA ASP A 301 -4.52 -21.12 25.61
C ASP A 301 -3.60 -21.83 26.63
N LEU A 302 -3.49 -21.32 27.84
CA LEU A 302 -2.77 -21.99 28.96
C LEU A 302 -3.62 -23.03 29.67
N ALA A 303 -4.93 -22.83 29.75
CA ALA A 303 -5.86 -23.77 30.36
C ALA A 303 -6.06 -25.04 29.54
N ASP A 304 -6.04 -24.94 28.20
CA ASP A 304 -6.16 -26.10 27.29
C ASP A 304 -4.92 -27.02 27.27
N ASN A 305 -3.85 -26.67 27.97
CA ASN A 305 -2.60 -27.46 28.04
C ASN A 305 -2.31 -28.02 29.42
N GLY A 306 -3.29 -27.97 30.30
CA GLY A 306 -3.16 -28.37 31.71
C GLY A 306 -3.71 -29.74 32.06
N ASP A 307 -4.13 -30.59 31.12
CA ASP A 307 -4.57 -31.95 31.40
C ASP A 307 -4.14 -32.93 30.31
N SER A 308 -3.01 -33.57 30.55
CA SER A 308 -2.89 -35.03 30.36
C SER A 308 -1.61 -35.52 31.05
N PRO A 309 -1.72 -36.51 31.94
CA PRO A 309 -0.58 -37.12 32.66
C PRO A 309 0.32 -37.94 31.75
#